data_8a727b9abae808895e1e379c25b7aaf3
#
_entry.id   8a727b9abae808895e1e379c25b7aaf3
#
_cell.length_a   1.000
_cell.length_b   1.000
_cell.length_c   1.000
_cell.angle_alpha   90.00
_cell.angle_beta   90.00
_cell.angle_gamma   90.00
#
_symmetry.space_group_name_H-M   'P 1'
#
loop_
_entity.id
_entity.type
_entity.pdbx_description
1 polymer ?
#
loop_
_entity_poly.entity_id
_entity_poly.type
_entity_poly.pdbx_seq_one_letter_code
_entity_poly.pdbx_strand_id
1 'polypeptide(L)'
;RNVYSAVKTQSPLPKRKIVEAPFGISENESLEKKTIHALYIALNDHITTEESLAFKILSYVLVDMDGAPLKKAVLDAGIGNDVSSAYGDSYKQPVWTIEVTGSEIDKREKFISTVDLVLRNLALDGIDRNMLEAALNRTEFILRENDFQGKPKGLLYGVRAMDLWLYDRDPMQALKYIDDIKELRNNLDKGYFENLLLKYVIKNTHQVLITMKPERGLTEKKNKETAEKLAAFKSSLSHEQLEEIVESTKALKERQASMETEEALKTIPLLSRKDLKREIEDDSLIEEDLNGIRHFHYEVNTMGITYLNIFFTLYGLKEEDIPYANLLTSILCSMNTDKHSYVELSRLSNAYTGGLGFNVSAY
;
A
#
# COMPACT_ATOMS: atom_id res chain seq x y z
N ARG A 1 -11.55 20.99 -27.27
CA ARG A 1 -12.50 19.90 -27.56
C ARG A 1 -12.92 19.30 -26.24
N ASN A 2 -14.21 19.38 -25.90
CA ASN A 2 -14.74 18.61 -24.78
C ASN A 2 -14.75 17.13 -25.19
N VAL A 3 -13.84 16.34 -24.64
CA VAL A 3 -13.81 14.89 -24.83
C VAL A 3 -14.53 14.27 -23.63
N TYR A 4 -15.65 13.62 -23.90
CA TYR A 4 -16.34 12.83 -22.86
C TYR A 4 -15.58 11.51 -22.67
N SER A 5 -14.96 11.36 -21.51
CA SER A 5 -14.10 10.22 -21.17
C SER A 5 -14.60 9.41 -19.97
N ALA A 6 -15.95 9.33 -19.80
CA ALA A 6 -16.51 8.57 -18.69
C ALA A 6 -16.12 7.08 -18.77
N VAL A 7 -15.58 6.57 -17.67
CA VAL A 7 -15.26 5.15 -17.51
C VAL A 7 -16.57 4.35 -17.38
N LYS A 8 -16.76 3.38 -18.27
CA LYS A 8 -17.93 2.49 -18.22
C LYS A 8 -17.67 1.36 -17.20
N THR A 9 -18.71 0.99 -16.45
CA THR A 9 -18.68 -0.21 -15.61
C THR A 9 -18.54 -1.44 -16.51
N GLN A 10 -17.58 -2.30 -16.19
CA GLN A 10 -17.39 -3.58 -16.86
C GLN A 10 -18.38 -4.60 -16.32
N SER A 11 -19.07 -5.31 -17.22
CA SER A 11 -19.92 -6.42 -16.83
C SER A 11 -19.12 -7.58 -16.23
N PRO A 12 -19.66 -8.29 -15.24
CA PRO A 12 -18.99 -9.44 -14.65
C PRO A 12 -18.63 -10.49 -15.71
N LEU A 13 -17.48 -11.11 -15.55
CA LEU A 13 -17.08 -12.25 -16.38
C LEU A 13 -18.00 -13.45 -16.08
N PRO A 14 -18.34 -14.29 -17.06
CA PRO A 14 -19.18 -15.47 -16.82
C PRO A 14 -18.50 -16.51 -15.94
N LYS A 15 -17.17 -16.54 -15.91
CA LYS A 15 -16.32 -17.36 -15.05
C LYS A 15 -14.96 -16.71 -14.89
N ARG A 16 -14.20 -17.14 -13.87
CA ARG A 16 -12.79 -16.72 -13.68
C ARG A 16 -12.02 -16.94 -14.99
N LYS A 17 -11.35 -15.88 -15.47
CA LYS A 17 -10.49 -15.93 -16.65
C LYS A 17 -9.06 -16.26 -16.22
N ILE A 18 -8.40 -17.11 -16.99
CA ILE A 18 -6.97 -17.43 -16.81
C ILE A 18 -6.21 -16.79 -17.95
N VAL A 19 -5.14 -16.06 -17.62
CA VAL A 19 -4.27 -15.37 -18.56
C VAL A 19 -2.82 -15.73 -18.25
N GLU A 20 -2.03 -15.99 -19.29
CA GLU A 20 -0.59 -16.13 -19.18
C GLU A 20 0.07 -14.99 -19.91
N ALA A 21 1.10 -14.41 -19.30
CA ALA A 21 1.87 -13.31 -19.88
C ALA A 21 3.36 -13.50 -19.57
N PRO A 22 4.25 -13.27 -20.53
CA PRO A 22 5.67 -13.30 -20.27
C PRO A 22 6.16 -11.97 -19.67
N PHE A 23 7.21 -12.04 -18.84
CA PHE A 23 7.98 -10.89 -18.42
C PHE A 23 9.46 -11.14 -18.61
N GLY A 24 10.22 -10.07 -18.94
CA GLY A 24 11.65 -10.17 -19.26
C GLY A 24 12.50 -10.34 -18.01
N ILE A 25 13.44 -11.26 -18.09
CA ILE A 25 14.57 -11.41 -17.16
C ILE A 25 15.89 -11.35 -17.91
N SER A 26 16.99 -11.13 -17.20
CA SER A 26 18.33 -11.11 -17.79
C SER A 26 18.72 -12.49 -18.35
N GLU A 27 19.54 -12.48 -19.41
CA GLU A 27 20.00 -13.73 -20.08
C GLU A 27 20.65 -14.74 -19.13
N ASN A 28 21.41 -14.22 -18.15
CA ASN A 28 22.15 -15.06 -17.18
C ASN A 28 21.36 -15.40 -15.93
N GLU A 29 20.11 -14.97 -15.83
CA GLU A 29 19.28 -15.18 -14.64
C GLU A 29 18.59 -16.54 -14.70
N SER A 30 18.46 -17.22 -13.53
CA SER A 30 17.71 -18.48 -13.44
C SER A 30 16.23 -18.26 -13.73
N LEU A 31 15.60 -19.22 -14.39
CA LEU A 31 14.14 -19.25 -14.58
C LEU A 31 13.41 -19.80 -13.34
N GLU A 32 14.13 -20.53 -12.48
CA GLU A 32 13.55 -21.18 -11.31
C GLU A 32 13.05 -20.17 -10.28
N LYS A 33 11.89 -20.44 -9.71
CA LYS A 33 11.25 -19.60 -8.67
C LYS A 33 11.07 -18.14 -9.09
N LYS A 34 10.77 -17.92 -10.38
CA LYS A 34 10.53 -16.58 -10.92
C LYS A 34 9.09 -16.35 -11.38
N THR A 35 8.31 -17.42 -11.49
CA THR A 35 6.89 -17.30 -11.87
C THR A 35 6.11 -16.54 -10.79
N ILE A 36 5.18 -15.70 -11.24
CA ILE A 36 4.27 -14.97 -10.39
C ILE A 36 2.85 -15.40 -10.75
N HIS A 37 2.04 -15.71 -9.74
CA HIS A 37 0.61 -15.90 -9.91
C HIS A 37 -0.15 -14.83 -9.16
N ALA A 38 -1.04 -14.12 -9.83
CA ALA A 38 -1.83 -13.06 -9.25
C ALA A 38 -3.32 -13.24 -9.55
N LEU A 39 -4.12 -13.31 -8.50
CA LEU A 39 -5.58 -13.33 -8.58
C LEU A 39 -6.11 -11.92 -8.41
N TYR A 40 -6.77 -11.40 -9.43
CA TYR A 40 -7.46 -10.13 -9.43
C TYR A 40 -8.96 -10.36 -9.28
N ILE A 41 -9.57 -9.70 -8.32
CA ILE A 41 -11.00 -9.80 -8.02
C ILE A 41 -11.58 -8.40 -8.16
N ALA A 42 -12.31 -8.14 -9.25
CA ALA A 42 -12.99 -6.88 -9.45
C ALA A 42 -14.30 -6.87 -8.67
N LEU A 43 -14.46 -5.89 -7.81
CA LEU A 43 -15.70 -5.67 -7.05
C LEU A 43 -16.72 -4.91 -7.91
N ASN A 44 -17.90 -4.64 -7.38
CA ASN A 44 -18.88 -3.82 -8.12
C ASN A 44 -18.59 -2.32 -7.93
N ASP A 45 -19.26 -1.46 -8.70
CA ASP A 45 -19.12 0.00 -8.67
C ASP A 45 -19.95 0.69 -7.57
N HIS A 46 -20.62 -0.09 -6.70
CA HIS A 46 -21.46 0.40 -5.61
C HIS A 46 -20.87 0.12 -4.23
N ILE A 47 -19.55 -0.15 -4.16
CA ILE A 47 -18.84 -0.33 -2.89
C ILE A 47 -18.92 0.96 -2.08
N THR A 48 -19.38 0.88 -0.83
CA THR A 48 -19.40 2.01 0.11
C THR A 48 -18.00 2.32 0.64
N THR A 49 -17.82 3.47 1.28
CA THR A 49 -16.54 3.80 1.95
C THR A 49 -16.24 2.84 3.09
N GLU A 50 -17.26 2.44 3.84
CA GLU A 50 -17.17 1.42 4.89
C GLU A 50 -16.75 0.06 4.35
N GLU A 51 -17.41 -0.47 3.30
CA GLU A 51 -17.03 -1.72 2.65
C GLU A 51 -15.60 -1.65 2.08
N SER A 52 -15.22 -0.50 1.50
CA SER A 52 -13.84 -0.25 1.01
C SER A 52 -12.82 -0.34 2.13
N LEU A 53 -13.12 0.27 3.28
CA LEU A 53 -12.27 0.21 4.47
C LEU A 53 -12.20 -1.22 5.03
N ALA A 54 -13.33 -1.94 5.05
CA ALA A 54 -13.37 -3.34 5.44
C ALA A 54 -12.50 -4.24 4.56
N PHE A 55 -12.45 -4.00 3.24
CA PHE A 55 -11.55 -4.73 2.34
C PHE A 55 -10.07 -4.42 2.59
N LYS A 56 -9.71 -3.20 2.98
CA LYS A 56 -8.34 -2.87 3.41
C LYS A 56 -7.96 -3.64 4.67
N ILE A 57 -8.88 -3.75 5.63
CA ILE A 57 -8.71 -4.54 6.85
C ILE A 57 -8.59 -6.02 6.52
N LEU A 58 -9.47 -6.58 5.68
CA LEU A 58 -9.39 -7.96 5.21
C LEU A 58 -8.07 -8.28 4.52
N SER A 59 -7.61 -7.40 3.63
CA SER A 59 -6.32 -7.54 2.94
C SER A 59 -5.19 -7.70 3.96
N TYR A 60 -5.16 -6.82 4.97
CA TYR A 60 -4.15 -6.86 6.02
C TYR A 60 -4.24 -8.13 6.88
N VAL A 61 -5.42 -8.48 7.39
CA VAL A 61 -5.63 -9.65 8.25
C VAL A 61 -5.30 -10.95 7.53
N LEU A 62 -5.66 -11.07 6.26
CA LEU A 62 -5.54 -12.32 5.52
C LEU A 62 -4.15 -12.56 4.94
N VAL A 63 -3.39 -11.48 4.67
CA VAL A 63 -2.12 -11.59 3.92
C VAL A 63 -0.96 -10.85 4.62
N ASP A 64 -1.15 -9.62 5.10
CA ASP A 64 -0.02 -8.76 5.46
C ASP A 64 0.33 -8.81 6.96
N MET A 65 -0.62 -9.19 7.82
CA MET A 65 -0.40 -9.34 9.26
C MET A 65 0.49 -10.57 9.54
N ASP A 66 1.31 -10.49 10.59
CA ASP A 66 2.07 -11.65 11.07
C ASP A 66 1.13 -12.80 11.43
N GLY A 67 1.41 -13.99 10.91
CA GLY A 67 0.54 -15.14 11.08
C GLY A 67 -0.72 -15.13 10.21
N ALA A 68 -0.82 -14.25 9.23
CA ALA A 68 -1.95 -14.14 8.30
C ALA A 68 -2.30 -15.50 7.67
N PRO A 69 -3.56 -15.94 7.76
CA PRO A 69 -3.94 -17.32 7.43
C PRO A 69 -3.73 -17.67 5.96
N LEU A 70 -3.98 -16.74 5.04
CA LEU A 70 -3.82 -16.99 3.61
C LEU A 70 -2.35 -17.03 3.21
N LYS A 71 -1.54 -16.08 3.67
CA LYS A 71 -0.09 -16.08 3.46
C LYS A 71 0.53 -17.36 3.99
N LYS A 72 0.20 -17.72 5.23
CA LYS A 72 0.71 -18.95 5.86
C LYS A 72 0.35 -20.20 5.05
N ALA A 73 -0.91 -20.36 4.65
CA ALA A 73 -1.36 -21.54 3.91
C ALA A 73 -0.64 -21.69 2.56
N VAL A 74 -0.43 -20.58 1.83
CA VAL A 74 0.27 -20.60 0.54
C VAL A 74 1.75 -20.96 0.70
N LEU A 75 2.41 -20.39 1.71
CA LEU A 75 3.83 -20.66 2.00
C LEU A 75 4.04 -22.07 2.52
N ASP A 76 3.23 -22.55 3.46
CA ASP A 76 3.28 -23.93 4.01
C ASP A 76 3.04 -24.97 2.91
N ALA A 77 2.22 -24.65 1.92
CA ALA A 77 2.02 -25.49 0.75
C ALA A 77 3.20 -25.49 -0.24
N GLY A 78 4.23 -24.69 -0.01
CA GLY A 78 5.40 -24.58 -0.87
C GLY A 78 5.09 -24.06 -2.27
N ILE A 79 4.12 -23.13 -2.38
CA ILE A 79 3.68 -22.60 -3.68
C ILE A 79 4.61 -21.51 -4.18
N GLY A 80 5.13 -20.69 -3.30
CA GLY A 80 6.06 -19.63 -3.63
C GLY A 80 6.88 -19.17 -2.42
N ASN A 81 7.60 -18.08 -2.57
CA ASN A 81 8.50 -17.56 -1.54
C ASN A 81 7.87 -16.42 -0.73
N ASP A 82 6.93 -15.68 -1.31
CA ASP A 82 6.20 -14.61 -0.63
C ASP A 82 4.79 -14.45 -1.20
N VAL A 83 3.90 -13.94 -0.35
CA VAL A 83 2.51 -13.61 -0.71
C VAL A 83 2.25 -12.17 -0.29
N SER A 84 1.69 -11.40 -1.20
CA SER A 84 1.28 -10.03 -0.97
C SER A 84 -0.18 -9.81 -1.39
N SER A 85 -0.76 -8.75 -0.91
CA SER A 85 -2.12 -8.36 -1.26
C SER A 85 -2.20 -6.85 -1.48
N ALA A 86 -3.10 -6.43 -2.35
CA ALA A 86 -3.36 -5.03 -2.60
C ALA A 86 -4.85 -4.79 -2.84
N TYR A 87 -5.41 -3.77 -2.21
CA TYR A 87 -6.75 -3.31 -2.47
C TYR A 87 -6.70 -1.92 -3.10
N GLY A 88 -7.08 -1.84 -4.36
CA GLY A 88 -7.13 -0.60 -5.14
C GLY A 88 -8.56 -0.07 -5.21
N ASP A 89 -8.83 1.05 -4.55
CA ASP A 89 -10.13 1.73 -4.51
C ASP A 89 -10.20 3.01 -5.35
N SER A 90 -9.12 3.39 -6.01
CA SER A 90 -9.07 4.53 -6.93
C SER A 90 -9.68 4.23 -8.31
N TYR A 91 -10.27 3.06 -8.48
CA TYR A 91 -10.96 2.64 -9.70
C TYR A 91 -12.47 2.71 -9.52
N LYS A 92 -13.21 2.90 -10.63
CA LYS A 92 -14.68 2.86 -10.60
C LYS A 92 -15.22 1.55 -10.02
N GLN A 93 -14.57 0.43 -10.36
CA GLN A 93 -14.77 -0.88 -9.74
C GLN A 93 -13.49 -1.22 -8.97
N PRO A 94 -13.51 -1.17 -7.64
CA PRO A 94 -12.34 -1.54 -6.84
C PRO A 94 -11.86 -2.95 -7.16
N VAL A 95 -10.56 -3.16 -7.02
CA VAL A 95 -9.94 -4.45 -7.30
C VAL A 95 -9.14 -4.92 -6.08
N TRP A 96 -9.42 -6.14 -5.64
CA TRP A 96 -8.59 -6.82 -4.67
C TRP A 96 -7.66 -7.80 -5.35
N THR A 97 -6.39 -7.74 -5.06
CA THR A 97 -5.34 -8.58 -5.66
C THR A 97 -4.69 -9.42 -4.58
N ILE A 98 -4.47 -10.70 -4.88
CA ILE A 98 -3.67 -11.63 -4.08
C ILE A 98 -2.60 -12.19 -5.01
N GLU A 99 -1.34 -12.00 -4.65
CA GLU A 99 -0.20 -12.36 -5.48
C GLU A 99 0.78 -13.26 -4.73
N VAL A 100 1.30 -14.27 -5.40
CA VAL A 100 2.42 -15.10 -4.93
C VAL A 100 3.60 -14.93 -5.87
N THR A 101 4.76 -14.64 -5.30
CA THR A 101 6.04 -14.51 -6.01
C THR A 101 6.99 -15.64 -5.66
N GLY A 102 8.03 -15.81 -6.47
CA GLY A 102 8.98 -16.92 -6.26
C GLY A 102 8.38 -18.31 -6.48
N SER A 103 7.42 -18.42 -7.38
CA SER A 103 6.68 -19.65 -7.70
C SER A 103 7.21 -20.33 -8.96
N GLU A 104 6.57 -21.46 -9.31
CA GLU A 104 6.78 -22.19 -10.56
C GLU A 104 5.47 -22.26 -11.35
N ILE A 105 5.58 -22.45 -12.67
CA ILE A 105 4.43 -22.42 -13.57
C ILE A 105 3.39 -23.51 -13.26
N ASP A 106 3.84 -24.67 -12.86
CA ASP A 106 3.01 -25.84 -12.50
C ASP A 106 2.27 -25.68 -11.17
N LYS A 107 2.64 -24.68 -10.36
CA LYS A 107 2.01 -24.35 -9.07
C LYS A 107 0.70 -23.57 -9.21
N ARG A 108 0.33 -23.11 -10.40
CA ARG A 108 -0.87 -22.28 -10.65
C ARG A 108 -2.15 -22.89 -10.06
N GLU A 109 -2.43 -24.14 -10.39
CA GLU A 109 -3.66 -24.81 -9.93
C GLU A 109 -3.65 -25.00 -8.41
N LYS A 110 -2.48 -25.30 -7.85
CA LYS A 110 -2.30 -25.42 -6.41
C LYS A 110 -2.49 -24.06 -5.71
N PHE A 111 -1.98 -22.98 -6.29
CA PHE A 111 -2.18 -21.62 -5.78
C PHE A 111 -3.67 -21.28 -5.69
N ILE A 112 -4.39 -21.38 -6.81
CA ILE A 112 -5.80 -20.97 -6.83
C ILE A 112 -6.68 -21.85 -5.96
N SER A 113 -6.44 -23.17 -5.93
CA SER A 113 -7.19 -24.09 -5.07
C SER A 113 -6.93 -23.81 -3.58
N THR A 114 -5.70 -23.49 -3.19
CA THR A 114 -5.35 -23.11 -1.81
C THR A 114 -6.04 -21.80 -1.43
N VAL A 115 -5.96 -20.76 -2.28
CA VAL A 115 -6.63 -19.48 -2.04
C VAL A 115 -8.14 -19.67 -1.89
N ASP A 116 -8.78 -20.38 -2.83
CA ASP A 116 -10.23 -20.61 -2.80
C ASP A 116 -10.66 -21.39 -1.55
N LEU A 117 -9.88 -22.39 -1.13
CA LEU A 117 -10.17 -23.19 0.06
C LEU A 117 -10.08 -22.33 1.33
N VAL A 118 -8.98 -21.59 1.50
CA VAL A 118 -8.77 -20.75 2.70
C VAL A 118 -9.84 -19.66 2.80
N LEU A 119 -10.10 -18.94 1.71
CA LEU A 119 -11.12 -17.88 1.71
C LEU A 119 -12.51 -18.43 1.99
N ARG A 120 -12.83 -19.62 1.46
CA ARG A 120 -14.11 -20.30 1.72
C ARG A 120 -14.24 -20.73 3.18
N ASN A 121 -13.21 -21.34 3.75
CA ASN A 121 -13.22 -21.76 5.15
C ASN A 121 -13.39 -20.53 6.08
N LEU A 122 -12.61 -19.47 5.85
CA LEU A 122 -12.73 -18.24 6.64
C LEU A 122 -14.12 -17.58 6.52
N ALA A 123 -14.74 -17.65 5.34
CA ALA A 123 -16.09 -17.13 5.13
C ALA A 123 -17.19 -17.98 5.82
N LEU A 124 -16.95 -19.27 6.07
CA LEU A 124 -17.92 -20.20 6.68
C LEU A 124 -17.65 -20.43 8.16
N ASP A 125 -16.40 -20.60 8.55
CA ASP A 125 -15.98 -20.97 9.90
C ASP A 125 -15.67 -19.72 10.78
N GLY A 126 -15.52 -18.55 10.15
CA GLY A 126 -15.22 -17.27 10.78
C GLY A 126 -13.74 -16.86 10.69
N ILE A 127 -13.53 -15.57 10.82
CA ILE A 127 -12.19 -14.95 10.91
C ILE A 127 -11.91 -14.68 12.39
N ASP A 128 -10.68 -14.90 12.84
CA ASP A 128 -10.30 -14.62 14.23
C ASP A 128 -10.63 -13.16 14.60
N ARG A 129 -11.55 -13.00 15.58
CA ARG A 129 -12.03 -11.71 16.04
C ARG A 129 -10.88 -10.81 16.54
N ASN A 130 -9.90 -11.38 17.23
CA ASN A 130 -8.81 -10.60 17.79
C ASN A 130 -7.89 -10.07 16.67
N MET A 131 -7.73 -10.81 15.57
CA MET A 131 -7.01 -10.33 14.39
C MET A 131 -7.76 -9.18 13.71
N LEU A 132 -9.08 -9.29 13.55
CA LEU A 132 -9.91 -8.22 12.99
C LEU A 132 -9.88 -6.96 13.87
N GLU A 133 -9.98 -7.11 15.20
CA GLU A 133 -9.92 -6.00 16.15
C GLU A 133 -8.54 -5.30 16.10
N ALA A 134 -7.46 -6.06 16.12
CA ALA A 134 -6.11 -5.52 16.00
C ALA A 134 -5.89 -4.76 14.67
N ALA A 135 -6.38 -5.32 13.56
CA ALA A 135 -6.29 -4.67 12.26
C ALA A 135 -7.15 -3.40 12.17
N LEU A 136 -8.33 -3.41 12.80
CA LEU A 136 -9.20 -2.24 12.87
C LEU A 136 -8.55 -1.12 13.70
N ASN A 137 -7.97 -1.45 14.87
CA ASN A 137 -7.26 -0.49 15.71
C ASN A 137 -6.06 0.12 14.98
N ARG A 138 -5.24 -0.71 14.31
CA ARG A 138 -4.14 -0.24 13.47
C ARG A 138 -4.64 0.70 12.35
N THR A 139 -5.73 0.32 11.69
CA THR A 139 -6.31 1.13 10.60
C THR A 139 -6.80 2.48 11.13
N GLU A 140 -7.50 2.48 12.27
CA GLU A 140 -7.94 3.70 12.93
C GLU A 140 -6.76 4.60 13.31
N PHE A 141 -5.69 4.02 13.87
CA PHE A 141 -4.46 4.74 14.20
C PHE A 141 -3.88 5.44 12.96
N ILE A 142 -3.66 4.70 11.87
CA ILE A 142 -3.11 5.25 10.61
C ILE A 142 -3.98 6.39 10.07
N LEU A 143 -5.30 6.26 10.16
CA LEU A 143 -6.24 7.27 9.68
C LEU A 143 -6.25 8.52 10.59
N ARG A 144 -6.05 8.38 11.89
CA ARG A 144 -5.94 9.49 12.86
C ARG A 144 -4.59 10.21 12.76
N GLU A 145 -3.49 9.45 12.70
CA GLU A 145 -2.14 9.98 12.63
C GLU A 145 -1.94 10.77 11.34
N ASN A 146 -2.46 10.25 10.22
CA ASN A 146 -2.30 10.85 8.91
C ASN A 146 -0.85 11.29 8.65
N ASP A 147 0.11 10.43 9.03
CA ASP A 147 1.49 10.60 8.64
C ASP A 147 1.68 10.19 7.19
N PHE A 148 1.97 11.14 6.36
CA PHE A 148 2.19 10.94 4.93
C PHE A 148 3.68 10.93 4.56
N GLN A 149 4.55 10.64 5.50
CA GLN A 149 6.01 10.56 5.28
C GLN A 149 6.55 11.83 4.62
N GLY A 150 6.19 12.99 5.18
CA GLY A 150 6.63 14.29 4.70
C GLY A 150 5.92 14.83 3.45
N LYS A 151 4.97 14.09 2.89
CA LYS A 151 4.16 14.62 1.76
C LYS A 151 3.13 15.62 2.25
N PRO A 152 2.81 16.67 1.45
CA PRO A 152 1.81 17.66 1.83
C PRO A 152 0.44 17.03 2.09
N LYS A 153 -0.10 17.19 3.29
CA LYS A 153 -1.40 16.61 3.70
C LYS A 153 -2.54 17.01 2.76
N GLY A 154 -2.59 18.27 2.34
CA GLY A 154 -3.61 18.76 1.43
C GLY A 154 -3.62 18.06 0.07
N LEU A 155 -2.43 17.75 -0.47
CA LEU A 155 -2.32 16.97 -1.71
C LEU A 155 -2.95 15.59 -1.56
N LEU A 156 -2.64 14.89 -0.47
CA LEU A 156 -3.15 13.52 -0.28
C LEU A 156 -4.63 13.48 0.05
N TYR A 157 -5.16 14.45 0.80
CA TYR A 157 -6.60 14.62 0.96
C TYR A 157 -7.29 14.93 -0.36
N GLY A 158 -6.69 15.78 -1.20
CA GLY A 158 -7.18 16.06 -2.55
C GLY A 158 -7.24 14.81 -3.43
N VAL A 159 -6.19 13.99 -3.41
CA VAL A 159 -6.16 12.71 -4.15
C VAL A 159 -7.25 11.77 -3.65
N ARG A 160 -7.39 11.57 -2.33
CA ARG A 160 -8.47 10.75 -1.76
C ARG A 160 -9.86 11.23 -2.14
N ALA A 161 -10.09 12.54 -2.11
CA ALA A 161 -11.35 13.12 -2.54
C ALA A 161 -11.62 12.89 -4.04
N MET A 162 -10.58 13.01 -4.87
CA MET A 162 -10.69 12.73 -6.32
C MET A 162 -11.05 11.28 -6.62
N ASP A 163 -10.62 10.31 -5.83
CA ASP A 163 -10.96 8.89 -6.04
C ASP A 163 -12.48 8.63 -6.06
N LEU A 164 -13.25 9.44 -5.33
CA LEU A 164 -14.72 9.40 -5.38
C LEU A 164 -15.29 10.35 -6.45
N TRP A 165 -14.74 11.58 -6.53
CA TRP A 165 -15.26 12.61 -7.41
C TRP A 165 -15.16 12.26 -8.90
N LEU A 166 -14.11 11.58 -9.32
CA LEU A 166 -13.93 11.09 -10.70
C LEU A 166 -15.06 10.16 -11.17
N TYR A 167 -15.83 9.60 -10.24
CA TYR A 167 -16.93 8.66 -10.52
C TYR A 167 -18.29 9.18 -10.01
N ASP A 168 -18.46 10.52 -9.98
CA ASP A 168 -19.71 11.20 -9.59
C ASP A 168 -20.19 10.88 -8.16
N ARG A 169 -19.27 10.53 -7.24
CA ARG A 169 -19.54 10.31 -5.82
C ARG A 169 -19.15 11.55 -5.00
N ASP A 170 -19.74 11.71 -3.82
CA ASP A 170 -19.39 12.83 -2.91
C ASP A 170 -17.94 12.72 -2.45
N PRO A 171 -17.04 13.67 -2.87
CA PRO A 171 -15.63 13.64 -2.52
C PRO A 171 -15.37 13.75 -1.01
N MET A 172 -16.30 14.36 -0.27
CA MET A 172 -16.13 14.56 1.17
C MET A 172 -16.29 13.27 1.97
N GLN A 173 -16.94 12.23 1.40
CA GLN A 173 -17.06 10.93 2.06
C GLN A 173 -15.69 10.25 2.22
N ALA A 174 -14.75 10.46 1.30
CA ALA A 174 -13.42 9.90 1.38
C ALA A 174 -12.62 10.38 2.63
N LEU A 175 -13.04 11.48 3.23
CA LEU A 175 -12.41 12.10 4.41
C LEU A 175 -13.14 11.79 5.73
N LYS A 176 -14.33 11.18 5.66
CA LYS A 176 -15.20 10.87 6.82
C LYS A 176 -15.06 9.39 7.19
N TYR A 177 -14.01 9.03 7.89
CA TYR A 177 -13.75 7.64 8.28
C TYR A 177 -14.25 7.27 9.68
N ILE A 178 -14.55 8.24 10.52
CA ILE A 178 -14.86 7.99 11.96
C ILE A 178 -16.11 7.13 12.12
N ASP A 179 -17.15 7.43 11.35
CA ASP A 179 -18.41 6.68 11.43
C ASP A 179 -18.26 5.29 10.80
N ASP A 180 -17.51 5.17 9.71
CA ASP A 180 -17.17 3.88 9.10
C ASP A 180 -16.42 2.97 10.10
N ILE A 181 -15.42 3.50 10.81
CA ILE A 181 -14.69 2.75 11.87
C ILE A 181 -15.62 2.31 12.99
N LYS A 182 -16.51 3.18 13.46
CA LYS A 182 -17.47 2.81 14.52
C LYS A 182 -18.41 1.69 14.07
N GLU A 183 -18.92 1.77 12.84
CA GLU A 183 -19.81 0.77 12.28
C GLU A 183 -19.09 -0.58 12.10
N LEU A 184 -17.88 -0.57 11.58
CA LEU A 184 -17.04 -1.78 11.46
C LEU A 184 -16.76 -2.40 12.84
N ARG A 185 -16.50 -1.58 13.86
CA ARG A 185 -16.30 -2.05 15.24
C ARG A 185 -17.55 -2.70 15.80
N ASN A 186 -18.75 -2.13 15.57
CA ASN A 186 -20.04 -2.68 15.98
C ASN A 186 -20.37 -3.99 15.26
N ASN A 187 -19.74 -4.26 14.13
CA ASN A 187 -20.02 -5.40 13.27
C ASN A 187 -18.98 -6.55 13.39
N LEU A 188 -17.96 -6.41 14.26
CA LEU A 188 -16.90 -7.40 14.45
C LEU A 188 -17.44 -8.81 14.79
N ASP A 189 -18.48 -8.88 15.64
CA ASP A 189 -19.05 -10.14 16.13
C ASP A 189 -20.30 -10.60 15.34
N LYS A 190 -20.61 -9.95 14.19
CA LYS A 190 -21.85 -10.20 13.43
C LYS A 190 -21.63 -10.91 12.09
N GLY A 191 -20.43 -11.43 11.85
CA GLY A 191 -20.11 -12.08 10.59
C GLY A 191 -20.08 -11.12 9.38
N TYR A 192 -19.87 -9.85 9.62
CA TYR A 192 -19.86 -8.82 8.57
C TYR A 192 -18.74 -9.05 7.55
N PHE A 193 -17.52 -9.29 8.02
CA PHE A 193 -16.35 -9.52 7.19
C PHE A 193 -16.45 -10.81 6.39
N GLU A 194 -17.00 -11.86 7.00
CA GLU A 194 -17.29 -13.15 6.37
C GLU A 194 -18.32 -12.99 5.25
N ASN A 195 -19.36 -12.20 5.49
CA ASN A 195 -20.37 -11.89 4.49
C ASN A 195 -19.81 -11.10 3.31
N LEU A 196 -18.84 -10.19 3.53
CA LEU A 196 -18.13 -9.50 2.44
C LEU A 196 -17.34 -10.50 1.58
N LEU A 197 -16.63 -11.45 2.20
CA LEU A 197 -15.94 -12.52 1.48
C LEU A 197 -16.92 -13.37 0.66
N LEU A 198 -18.06 -13.77 1.25
CA LEU A 198 -19.09 -14.55 0.55
C LEU A 198 -19.66 -13.78 -0.65
N LYS A 199 -20.01 -12.50 -0.45
CA LYS A 199 -20.68 -11.67 -1.45
C LYS A 199 -19.76 -11.29 -2.59
N TYR A 200 -18.59 -10.77 -2.28
CA TYR A 200 -17.72 -10.10 -3.23
C TYR A 200 -16.55 -10.96 -3.74
N VAL A 201 -16.27 -12.08 -3.08
CA VAL A 201 -15.16 -12.95 -3.43
C VAL A 201 -15.65 -14.33 -3.88
N ILE A 202 -16.31 -15.07 -2.98
CA ILE A 202 -16.68 -16.48 -3.24
C ILE A 202 -17.77 -16.60 -4.33
N LYS A 203 -18.80 -15.75 -4.27
CA LYS A 203 -19.91 -15.73 -5.25
C LYS A 203 -19.58 -14.87 -6.49
N ASN A 204 -18.44 -14.22 -6.52
CA ASN A 204 -18.06 -13.31 -7.59
C ASN A 204 -17.27 -14.06 -8.68
N THR A 205 -17.76 -14.01 -9.92
CA THR A 205 -17.08 -14.59 -11.08
C THR A 205 -16.17 -13.59 -11.82
N HIS A 206 -16.24 -12.29 -11.46
CA HIS A 206 -15.45 -11.24 -12.08
C HIS A 206 -14.01 -11.26 -11.58
N GLN A 207 -13.32 -12.34 -11.92
CA GLN A 207 -11.97 -12.63 -11.48
C GLN A 207 -11.07 -12.99 -12.65
N VAL A 208 -9.80 -12.58 -12.53
CA VAL A 208 -8.75 -12.93 -13.49
C VAL A 208 -7.56 -13.48 -12.73
N LEU A 209 -7.14 -14.70 -13.07
CA LEU A 209 -5.90 -15.30 -12.61
C LEU A 209 -4.83 -15.06 -13.68
N ILE A 210 -3.81 -14.30 -13.36
CA ILE A 210 -2.67 -14.04 -14.25
C ILE A 210 -1.48 -14.86 -13.77
N THR A 211 -0.88 -15.60 -14.71
CA THR A 211 0.42 -16.26 -14.50
C THR A 211 1.46 -15.53 -15.33
N MET A 212 2.39 -14.87 -14.67
CA MET A 212 3.53 -14.21 -15.33
C MET A 212 4.72 -15.16 -15.36
N LYS A 213 5.18 -15.46 -16.57
CA LYS A 213 6.27 -16.40 -16.84
C LYS A 213 7.56 -15.65 -17.12
N PRO A 214 8.70 -16.00 -16.50
CA PRO A 214 9.98 -15.41 -16.85
C PRO A 214 10.39 -15.86 -18.28
N GLU A 215 10.82 -14.90 -19.09
CA GLU A 215 11.35 -15.14 -20.44
C GLU A 215 12.66 -14.36 -20.62
N ARG A 216 13.75 -15.08 -20.93
CA ARG A 216 15.05 -14.46 -21.22
C ARG A 216 15.01 -13.73 -22.54
N GLY A 217 15.70 -12.61 -22.64
CA GLY A 217 15.83 -11.83 -23.87
C GLY A 217 14.52 -11.15 -24.34
N LEU A 218 13.43 -11.22 -23.56
CA LEU A 218 12.17 -10.61 -23.94
C LEU A 218 12.26 -9.08 -24.04
N THR A 219 13.02 -8.46 -23.14
CA THR A 219 13.21 -7.00 -23.13
C THR A 219 13.96 -6.57 -24.40
N GLU A 220 15.03 -7.26 -24.75
CA GLU A 220 15.82 -7.02 -25.94
C GLU A 220 15.00 -7.22 -27.22
N LYS A 221 14.19 -8.29 -27.25
CA LYS A 221 13.26 -8.56 -28.36
C LYS A 221 12.25 -7.42 -28.53
N LYS A 222 11.60 -6.99 -27.45
CA LYS A 222 10.65 -5.87 -27.47
C LYS A 222 11.31 -4.56 -27.88
N ASN A 223 12.53 -4.28 -27.41
CA ASN A 223 13.28 -3.11 -27.79
C ASN A 223 13.61 -3.12 -29.28
N LYS A 224 14.03 -4.28 -29.82
CA LYS A 224 14.30 -4.47 -31.24
C LYS A 224 13.03 -4.26 -32.08
N GLU A 225 11.92 -4.91 -31.71
CA GLU A 225 10.62 -4.72 -32.39
C GLU A 225 10.17 -3.26 -32.37
N THR A 226 10.39 -2.56 -31.26
CA THR A 226 10.08 -1.13 -31.12
C THR A 226 10.98 -0.30 -32.03
N ALA A 227 12.29 -0.58 -32.07
CA ALA A 227 13.24 0.11 -32.94
C ALA A 227 12.89 -0.09 -34.41
N GLU A 228 12.54 -1.31 -34.82
CA GLU A 228 12.11 -1.63 -36.19
C GLU A 228 10.82 -0.89 -36.58
N LYS A 229 9.81 -0.86 -35.67
CA LYS A 229 8.57 -0.08 -35.88
C LYS A 229 8.86 1.41 -36.04
N LEU A 230 9.72 1.97 -35.18
CA LEU A 230 10.10 3.38 -35.25
C LEU A 230 10.92 3.70 -36.51
N ALA A 231 11.79 2.81 -36.94
CA ALA A 231 12.53 2.96 -38.20
C ALA A 231 11.58 2.92 -39.39
N ALA A 232 10.64 1.98 -39.43
CA ALA A 232 9.63 1.92 -40.48
C ALA A 232 8.75 3.16 -40.53
N PHE A 233 8.29 3.63 -39.35
CA PHE A 233 7.53 4.86 -39.22
C PHE A 233 8.30 6.06 -39.70
N LYS A 234 9.56 6.21 -39.29
CA LYS A 234 10.45 7.26 -39.77
C LYS A 234 10.61 7.26 -41.30
N SER A 235 10.75 6.07 -41.91
CA SER A 235 10.87 5.93 -43.35
C SER A 235 9.59 6.28 -44.13
N SER A 236 8.43 6.23 -43.47
CA SER A 236 7.12 6.58 -44.06
C SER A 236 6.81 8.08 -44.00
N LEU A 237 7.59 8.86 -43.25
CA LEU A 237 7.37 10.29 -43.11
C LEU A 237 8.04 11.08 -44.26
N SER A 238 7.36 12.16 -44.67
CA SER A 238 7.99 13.14 -45.57
C SER A 238 9.09 13.93 -44.85
N HIS A 239 9.92 14.60 -45.62
CA HIS A 239 10.98 15.48 -45.07
C HIS A 239 10.36 16.57 -44.18
N GLU A 240 9.28 17.19 -44.62
CA GLU A 240 8.54 18.22 -43.89
C GLU A 240 8.01 17.69 -42.54
N GLN A 241 7.42 16.48 -42.53
CA GLN A 241 6.92 15.85 -41.30
C GLN A 241 8.06 15.53 -40.31
N LEU A 242 9.23 15.13 -40.82
CA LEU A 242 10.41 14.89 -39.98
C LEU A 242 10.94 16.21 -39.38
N GLU A 243 10.99 17.28 -40.18
CA GLU A 243 11.37 18.61 -39.68
C GLU A 243 10.41 19.12 -38.64
N GLU A 244 9.10 18.97 -38.85
CA GLU A 244 8.06 19.34 -37.84
C GLU A 244 8.25 18.58 -36.49
N ILE A 245 8.53 17.28 -36.55
CA ILE A 245 8.82 16.49 -35.34
C ILE A 245 10.07 16.98 -34.63
N VAL A 246 11.15 17.27 -35.40
CA VAL A 246 12.38 17.78 -34.84
C VAL A 246 12.20 19.15 -34.19
N GLU A 247 11.50 20.08 -34.87
CA GLU A 247 11.24 21.41 -34.35
C GLU A 247 10.35 21.35 -33.10
N SER A 248 9.24 20.57 -33.14
CA SER A 248 8.38 20.35 -32.00
C SER A 248 9.11 19.76 -30.80
N THR A 249 9.98 18.77 -31.02
CA THR A 249 10.80 18.17 -29.98
C THR A 249 11.79 19.17 -29.39
N LYS A 250 12.40 20.01 -30.26
CA LYS A 250 13.33 21.06 -29.85
C LYS A 250 12.63 22.12 -29.01
N ALA A 251 11.50 22.60 -29.49
CA ALA A 251 10.66 23.55 -28.74
C ALA A 251 10.20 22.99 -27.38
N LEU A 252 9.84 21.70 -27.33
CA LEU A 252 9.50 21.03 -26.06
C LEU A 252 10.69 20.99 -25.09
N LYS A 253 11.88 20.61 -25.57
CA LYS A 253 13.10 20.58 -24.76
C LYS A 253 13.49 21.97 -24.25
N GLU A 254 13.40 22.98 -25.12
CA GLU A 254 13.66 24.38 -24.76
C GLU A 254 12.68 24.87 -23.68
N ARG A 255 11.40 24.54 -23.84
CA ARG A 255 10.39 24.85 -22.81
C ARG A 255 10.66 24.14 -21.49
N GLN A 256 11.04 22.89 -21.52
CA GLN A 256 11.37 22.13 -20.31
C GLN A 256 12.63 22.66 -19.60
N ALA A 257 13.58 23.19 -20.34
CA ALA A 257 14.82 23.79 -19.83
C ALA A 257 14.66 25.28 -19.48
N SER A 258 13.61 25.97 -19.99
CA SER A 258 13.39 27.38 -19.73
C SER A 258 12.96 27.60 -18.28
N MET A 259 13.54 28.64 -17.67
CA MET A 259 13.05 29.13 -16.38
C MET A 259 11.73 29.88 -16.59
N GLU A 260 10.85 29.81 -15.61
CA GLU A 260 9.64 30.64 -15.61
C GLU A 260 9.99 32.12 -15.59
N THR A 261 9.12 32.95 -16.17
CA THR A 261 9.31 34.40 -16.17
C THR A 261 9.24 34.97 -14.75
N GLU A 262 9.91 36.10 -14.51
CA GLU A 262 9.84 36.77 -13.21
C GLU A 262 8.40 37.12 -12.80
N GLU A 263 7.54 37.45 -13.78
CA GLU A 263 6.14 37.72 -13.53
C GLU A 263 5.39 36.49 -13.08
N ALA A 264 5.64 35.32 -13.71
CA ALA A 264 5.06 34.04 -13.29
C ALA A 264 5.57 33.64 -11.89
N LEU A 265 6.85 33.82 -11.61
CA LEU A 265 7.43 33.54 -10.29
C LEU A 265 6.82 34.45 -9.18
N LYS A 266 6.51 35.71 -9.50
CA LYS A 266 5.85 36.62 -8.57
C LYS A 266 4.41 36.23 -8.22
N THR A 267 3.77 35.38 -8.99
CA THR A 267 2.43 34.85 -8.66
C THR A 267 2.46 33.77 -7.57
N ILE A 268 3.61 33.18 -7.30
CA ILE A 268 3.81 32.21 -6.23
C ILE A 268 3.83 32.98 -4.90
N PRO A 269 2.92 32.67 -3.94
CA PRO A 269 2.94 33.30 -2.64
C PRO A 269 4.22 32.91 -1.89
N LEU A 270 5.08 33.90 -1.67
CA LEU A 270 6.31 33.75 -0.91
C LEU A 270 6.16 34.34 0.48
N LEU A 271 6.74 33.68 1.47
CA LEU A 271 6.86 34.25 2.81
C LEU A 271 7.74 35.49 2.78
N SER A 272 7.23 36.58 3.36
CA SER A 272 7.96 37.83 3.60
C SER A 272 8.47 37.84 5.05
N ARG A 273 9.37 38.80 5.35
CA ARG A 273 9.81 39.02 6.74
C ARG A 273 8.68 39.34 7.71
N LYS A 274 7.56 39.85 7.20
CA LYS A 274 6.39 40.21 8.02
C LYS A 274 5.58 38.96 8.44
N ASP A 275 5.72 37.86 7.69
CA ASP A 275 5.05 36.58 7.96
C ASP A 275 5.83 35.74 8.98
N LEU A 276 7.07 36.16 9.31
CA LEU A 276 7.87 35.53 10.35
C LEU A 276 7.39 36.01 11.72
N LYS A 277 6.99 35.11 12.56
CA LYS A 277 6.73 35.40 13.98
C LYS A 277 8.04 35.78 14.64
N ARG A 278 8.03 36.87 15.43
CA ARG A 278 9.20 37.32 16.19
C ARG A 278 9.39 36.54 17.49
N GLU A 279 8.34 35.94 17.96
CA GLU A 279 8.32 35.14 19.16
C GLU A 279 8.43 33.65 18.79
N ILE A 280 9.32 32.97 19.47
CA ILE A 280 9.37 31.52 19.43
C ILE A 280 8.11 31.05 20.18
N GLU A 281 7.27 30.24 19.56
CA GLU A 281 6.22 29.54 20.30
C GLU A 281 6.94 28.70 21.34
N ASP A 282 6.79 29.06 22.60
CA ASP A 282 7.27 28.25 23.72
C ASP A 282 6.32 27.05 23.81
N ASP A 283 6.72 25.97 23.15
CA ASP A 283 6.07 24.69 23.38
C ASP A 283 6.27 24.38 24.85
N SER A 284 5.20 24.46 25.63
CA SER A 284 5.22 24.27 27.08
C SER A 284 5.68 22.85 27.43
N LEU A 285 7.01 22.67 27.44
CA LEU A 285 7.63 21.45 27.93
C LEU A 285 7.48 21.43 29.44
N ILE A 286 6.74 20.45 29.92
CA ILE A 286 6.62 20.17 31.35
C ILE A 286 7.67 19.11 31.68
N GLU A 287 8.57 19.45 32.62
CA GLU A 287 9.58 18.51 33.14
C GLU A 287 9.20 18.10 34.56
N GLU A 288 9.15 16.79 34.80
CA GLU A 288 8.83 16.19 36.09
C GLU A 288 9.83 15.08 36.42
N ASP A 289 10.05 14.83 37.71
CA ASP A 289 10.77 13.65 38.17
C ASP A 289 9.78 12.58 38.64
N LEU A 290 9.77 11.44 37.97
CA LEU A 290 8.97 10.29 38.32
C LEU A 290 9.84 9.20 38.96
N ASN A 291 10.07 9.28 40.26
CA ASN A 291 10.89 8.31 41.02
C ASN A 291 12.34 8.17 40.52
N GLY A 292 12.98 9.30 40.19
CA GLY A 292 14.36 9.34 39.69
C GLY A 292 14.47 9.18 38.16
N ILE A 293 13.35 9.13 37.46
CA ILE A 293 13.30 9.13 35.98
C ILE A 293 12.79 10.48 35.51
N ARG A 294 13.61 11.19 34.72
CA ARG A 294 13.19 12.45 34.11
C ARG A 294 12.10 12.19 33.10
N HIS A 295 10.95 12.82 33.29
CA HIS A 295 9.79 12.77 32.42
C HIS A 295 9.58 14.11 31.76
N PHE A 296 9.44 14.11 30.43
CA PHE A 296 9.13 15.30 29.63
C PHE A 296 7.78 15.11 28.98
N HIS A 297 6.89 16.07 29.17
CA HIS A 297 5.53 16.05 28.62
C HIS A 297 5.28 17.27 27.73
N TYR A 298 4.76 17.00 26.53
CA TYR A 298 4.29 18.01 25.58
C TYR A 298 2.79 17.87 25.35
N GLU A 299 2.04 18.93 25.56
CA GLU A 299 0.64 19.00 25.16
C GLU A 299 0.52 19.54 23.73
N VAL A 300 0.39 18.66 22.74
CA VAL A 300 0.16 19.02 21.34
C VAL A 300 -1.07 18.30 20.79
N ASN A 301 -1.73 18.89 19.81
CA ASN A 301 -2.88 18.26 19.19
C ASN A 301 -2.45 17.07 18.30
N THR A 302 -2.59 15.89 18.84
CA THR A 302 -2.24 14.61 18.19
C THR A 302 -3.46 13.82 17.73
N MET A 303 -4.63 14.44 17.63
CA MET A 303 -5.89 13.76 17.29
C MET A 303 -6.24 12.58 18.22
N GLY A 304 -5.82 12.70 19.51
CA GLY A 304 -6.07 11.69 20.55
C GLY A 304 -5.08 10.53 20.55
N ILE A 305 -3.91 10.67 19.91
CA ILE A 305 -2.82 9.70 19.95
C ILE A 305 -1.81 10.16 20.99
N THR A 306 -1.36 9.24 21.87
CA THR A 306 -0.26 9.46 22.79
C THR A 306 1.02 8.84 22.20
N TYR A 307 2.06 9.65 22.05
CA TYR A 307 3.39 9.18 21.65
C TYR A 307 4.25 9.05 22.90
N LEU A 308 4.79 7.84 23.14
CA LEU A 308 5.65 7.55 24.27
C LEU A 308 7.03 7.18 23.75
N ASN A 309 8.04 7.99 24.09
CA ASN A 309 9.45 7.69 23.83
C ASN A 309 10.17 7.36 25.13
N ILE A 310 10.80 6.20 25.22
CA ILE A 310 11.58 5.77 26.36
C ILE A 310 13.05 5.69 25.93
N PHE A 311 13.90 6.45 26.59
CA PHE A 311 15.33 6.52 26.27
C PHE A 311 16.14 5.69 27.26
N PHE A 312 16.96 4.81 26.73
CA PHE A 312 17.94 4.03 27.47
C PHE A 312 19.34 4.49 27.07
N THR A 313 20.19 4.76 28.05
CA THR A 313 21.60 5.08 27.75
C THR A 313 22.37 3.81 27.42
N LEU A 314 23.16 3.87 26.36
CA LEU A 314 24.14 2.84 26.01
C LEU A 314 25.54 3.21 26.52
N TYR A 315 25.62 4.04 27.57
CA TYR A 315 26.89 4.46 28.15
C TYR A 315 27.65 3.24 28.65
N GLY A 316 28.86 3.05 28.15
CA GLY A 316 29.68 1.88 28.47
C GLY A 316 29.63 0.73 27.48
N LEU A 317 28.77 0.84 26.44
CA LEU A 317 28.86 -0.06 25.31
C LEU A 317 30.18 0.20 24.55
N LYS A 318 30.90 -0.85 24.19
CA LYS A 318 32.11 -0.72 23.39
C LYS A 318 31.74 -0.36 21.94
N GLU A 319 32.61 0.38 21.26
CA GLU A 319 32.41 0.79 19.87
C GLU A 319 32.16 -0.42 18.95
N GLU A 320 32.86 -1.53 19.18
CA GLU A 320 32.69 -2.80 18.42
C GLU A 320 31.31 -3.44 18.59
N ASP A 321 30.56 -3.11 19.67
CA ASP A 321 29.24 -3.66 19.98
C ASP A 321 28.08 -2.79 19.43
N ILE A 322 28.34 -1.55 19.00
CA ILE A 322 27.32 -0.62 18.46
C ILE A 322 26.58 -1.21 17.25
N PRO A 323 27.23 -1.84 16.27
CA PRO A 323 26.53 -2.48 15.15
C PRO A 323 25.58 -3.59 15.59
N TYR A 324 25.93 -4.33 16.63
CA TYR A 324 25.07 -5.39 17.19
C TYR A 324 23.88 -4.81 17.94
N ALA A 325 24.05 -3.70 18.67
CA ALA A 325 22.93 -2.99 19.29
C ALA A 325 21.94 -2.48 18.23
N ASN A 326 22.44 -1.94 17.12
CA ASN A 326 21.60 -1.50 16.02
C ASN A 326 20.89 -2.68 15.32
N LEU A 327 21.59 -3.80 15.10
CA LEU A 327 20.98 -5.02 14.57
C LEU A 327 19.88 -5.54 15.51
N LEU A 328 20.14 -5.54 16.83
CA LEU A 328 19.16 -5.95 17.83
C LEU A 328 17.85 -5.14 17.71
N THR A 329 17.94 -3.81 17.60
CA THR A 329 16.74 -2.97 17.47
C THR A 329 15.90 -3.35 16.24
N SER A 330 16.53 -3.79 15.16
CA SER A 330 15.85 -4.20 13.92
C SER A 330 15.07 -5.51 14.05
N ILE A 331 15.44 -6.38 15.00
CA ILE A 331 14.85 -7.72 15.14
C ILE A 331 13.99 -7.88 16.41
N LEU A 332 14.06 -6.96 17.37
CA LEU A 332 13.33 -7.07 18.65
C LEU A 332 11.84 -7.32 18.48
N CYS A 333 11.17 -6.66 17.52
CA CYS A 333 9.74 -6.86 17.26
C CYS A 333 9.43 -8.16 16.50
N SER A 334 10.43 -8.88 15.99
CA SER A 334 10.28 -10.08 15.15
C SER A 334 10.79 -11.34 15.85
N MET A 335 11.07 -11.28 17.14
CA MET A 335 11.59 -12.39 17.94
C MET A 335 10.58 -12.90 18.96
N ASN A 336 10.62 -14.21 19.21
CA ASN A 336 9.90 -14.78 20.34
C ASN A 336 10.52 -14.32 21.67
N THR A 337 9.67 -14.15 22.66
CA THR A 337 10.08 -13.99 24.06
C THR A 337 9.78 -15.27 24.86
N ASP A 338 10.19 -15.31 26.12
CA ASP A 338 9.84 -16.45 27.02
C ASP A 338 8.32 -16.62 27.21
N LYS A 339 7.54 -15.54 27.01
CA LYS A 339 6.10 -15.52 27.29
C LYS A 339 5.24 -15.50 26.04
N HIS A 340 5.73 -14.98 24.92
CA HIS A 340 4.95 -14.73 23.72
C HIS A 340 5.77 -15.08 22.46
N SER A 341 5.08 -15.67 21.48
CA SER A 341 5.61 -15.77 20.12
C SER A 341 5.65 -14.39 19.47
N TYR A 342 6.49 -14.22 18.45
CA TYR A 342 6.54 -12.96 17.67
C TYR A 342 5.20 -12.60 17.04
N VAL A 343 4.43 -13.60 16.60
CA VAL A 343 3.08 -13.41 16.04
C VAL A 343 2.13 -12.84 17.11
N GLU A 344 2.19 -13.37 18.33
CA GLU A 344 1.39 -12.87 19.44
C GLU A 344 1.81 -11.47 19.88
N LEU A 345 3.11 -11.17 19.91
CA LEU A 345 3.62 -9.83 20.18
C LEU A 345 3.18 -8.81 19.14
N SER A 346 3.26 -9.16 17.86
CA SER A 346 2.77 -8.32 16.76
C SER A 346 1.26 -8.05 16.91
N ARG A 347 0.47 -9.09 17.22
CA ARG A 347 -0.96 -8.95 17.46
C ARG A 347 -1.27 -8.05 18.67
N LEU A 348 -0.57 -8.22 19.79
CA LEU A 348 -0.74 -7.38 20.98
C LEU A 348 -0.34 -5.92 20.69
N SER A 349 0.78 -5.70 20.01
CA SER A 349 1.19 -4.37 19.58
C SER A 349 0.10 -3.69 18.74
N ASN A 350 -0.42 -4.36 17.72
CA ASN A 350 -1.48 -3.82 16.87
C ASN A 350 -2.82 -3.63 17.61
N ALA A 351 -3.11 -4.46 18.63
CA ALA A 351 -4.35 -4.34 19.40
C ALA A 351 -4.34 -3.15 20.36
N TYR A 352 -3.19 -2.83 20.96
CA TYR A 352 -3.10 -1.85 22.04
C TYR A 352 -2.34 -0.58 21.69
N THR A 353 -1.57 -0.57 20.59
CA THR A 353 -0.77 0.58 20.17
C THR A 353 -0.90 0.83 18.68
N GLY A 354 -0.47 2.01 18.23
CA GLY A 354 -0.32 2.31 16.80
C GLY A 354 0.94 1.72 16.18
N GLY A 355 1.86 1.26 17.02
CA GLY A 355 3.12 0.64 16.64
C GLY A 355 4.12 0.70 17.76
N LEU A 356 5.10 -0.19 17.71
CA LEU A 356 6.24 -0.25 18.61
C LEU A 356 7.50 -0.31 17.77
N GLY A 357 8.46 0.56 18.05
CA GLY A 357 9.73 0.60 17.33
C GLY A 357 10.91 0.83 18.25
N PHE A 358 12.06 0.35 17.85
CA PHE A 358 13.33 0.54 18.53
C PHE A 358 14.34 1.13 17.57
N ASN A 359 15.14 2.05 18.03
CA ASN A 359 16.25 2.62 17.26
C ASN A 359 17.43 2.96 18.16
N VAL A 360 18.62 3.02 17.58
CA VAL A 360 19.84 3.55 18.21
C VAL A 360 20.17 4.88 17.55
N SER A 361 20.38 5.92 18.35
CA SER A 361 20.76 7.25 17.89
C SER A 361 21.96 7.75 18.68
N ALA A 362 22.82 8.50 18.05
CA ALA A 362 23.92 9.25 18.68
C ALA A 362 23.58 10.74 18.61
N TYR A 363 23.74 11.45 19.72
CA TYR A 363 23.52 12.89 19.84
C TYR A 363 24.81 13.58 20.27
#